data_cc7d6479c68b08a6a5d940e34d066898
#
_entry.id   cc7d6479c68b08a6a5d940e34d066898
#
_cell.length_a   1.000
_cell.length_b   1.000
_cell.length_c   1.000
_cell.angle_alpha   90.00
_cell.angle_beta   90.00
_cell.angle_gamma   90.00
#
_symmetry.space_group_name_H-M   'P 1'
#
loop_
_entity.id
_entity.type
_entity.pdbx_description
1 polymer ?
#
loop_
_entity_poly.entity_id
_entity_poly.type
_entity_poly.pdbx_seq_one_letter_code
_entity_poly.pdbx_strand_id
1 'polypeptide(L)'
;MLYTLPGVPCVYYGDEIGMQGYRDPFNRAYFDWNSTEHRLRGPLSNLARLRKGCDAFRGGAMELVEAAGDVLHYRRVGKTQTAEIILNRGPHLIARAAFGKQAEVNPGGFTILVEDNHPANIGYFKVY
;
A
#
# COMPACT_ATOMS: atom_id res chain seq x y z
N MET A 1 -3.27 1.52 -0.47
CA MET A 1 -4.38 0.55 -0.36
C MET A 1 -4.53 -0.31 -1.62
N LEU A 2 -4.67 0.24 -2.83
CA LEU A 2 -4.96 -0.50 -4.07
C LEU A 2 -4.16 -1.80 -4.24
N TYR A 3 -2.84 -1.76 -4.02
CA TYR A 3 -1.97 -2.93 -4.19
C TYR A 3 -1.95 -3.92 -3.02
N THR A 4 -2.53 -3.57 -1.88
CA THR A 4 -2.45 -4.37 -0.65
C THR A 4 -3.77 -4.99 -0.24
N LEU A 5 -4.89 -4.52 -0.79
CA LEU A 5 -6.22 -5.12 -0.58
C LEU A 5 -6.39 -6.43 -1.38
N PRO A 6 -7.34 -7.30 -0.97
CA PRO A 6 -7.77 -8.44 -1.76
C PRO A 6 -8.27 -8.02 -3.14
N GLY A 7 -8.18 -8.92 -4.11
CA GLY A 7 -8.63 -8.68 -5.48
C GLY A 7 -7.51 -8.29 -6.43
N VAL A 8 -7.84 -7.83 -7.61
CA VAL A 8 -6.89 -7.43 -8.66
C VAL A 8 -6.75 -5.90 -8.64
N PRO A 9 -5.54 -5.36 -8.44
CA PRO A 9 -5.35 -3.92 -8.52
C PRO A 9 -5.56 -3.43 -9.95
N CYS A 10 -6.34 -2.39 -10.11
CA CYS A 10 -6.55 -1.70 -11.37
C CYS A 10 -6.01 -0.28 -11.25
N VAL A 11 -5.05 0.06 -12.07
CA VAL A 11 -4.53 1.43 -12.23
C VAL A 11 -5.13 1.98 -13.52
N TYR A 12 -5.87 3.06 -13.42
CA TYR A 12 -6.40 3.72 -14.60
C TYR A 12 -5.30 4.56 -15.26
N TYR A 13 -5.35 4.70 -16.59
CA TYR A 13 -4.34 5.49 -17.29
C TYR A 13 -4.33 6.94 -16.80
N GLY A 14 -3.13 7.45 -16.54
CA GLY A 14 -2.93 8.78 -16.00
C GLY A 14 -2.82 8.85 -14.47
N ASP A 15 -3.22 7.81 -13.72
CA ASP A 15 -3.01 7.76 -12.28
C ASP A 15 -1.54 7.91 -11.91
N GLU A 16 -0.64 7.32 -12.72
CA GLU A 16 0.81 7.33 -12.52
C GLU A 16 1.45 8.72 -12.65
N ILE A 17 0.77 9.64 -13.30
CA ILE A 17 1.17 11.04 -13.45
C ILE A 17 0.21 12.01 -12.75
N GLY A 18 -0.75 11.48 -11.99
CA GLY A 18 -1.69 12.28 -11.20
C GLY A 18 -2.70 13.07 -12.02
N MET A 19 -3.07 12.58 -13.21
CA MET A 19 -4.11 13.21 -14.03
C MET A 19 -5.40 13.37 -13.24
N GLN A 20 -6.01 14.54 -13.36
CA GLN A 20 -7.30 14.83 -12.74
C GLN A 20 -8.43 14.54 -13.73
N GLY A 21 -9.50 13.94 -13.24
CA GLY A 21 -10.71 13.67 -14.01
C GLY A 21 -11.95 14.15 -13.25
N TYR A 22 -12.99 14.44 -14.02
CA TYR A 22 -14.31 14.80 -13.51
C TYR A 22 -15.35 13.78 -13.94
N ARG A 23 -16.61 14.21 -13.96
CA ARG A 23 -17.70 13.38 -14.50
C ARG A 23 -17.47 13.09 -15.98
N ASP A 24 -18.05 12.01 -16.44
CA ASP A 24 -18.10 11.68 -17.87
C ASP A 24 -18.67 12.87 -18.68
N PRO A 25 -18.05 13.28 -19.78
CA PRO A 25 -16.93 12.63 -20.50
C PRO A 25 -15.53 13.13 -20.10
N PHE A 26 -15.40 14.06 -19.15
CA PHE A 26 -14.14 14.71 -18.79
C PHE A 26 -13.11 13.77 -18.13
N ASN A 27 -13.55 12.61 -17.62
CA ASN A 27 -12.69 11.52 -17.14
C ASN A 27 -12.00 10.75 -18.27
N ARG A 28 -12.28 11.06 -19.53
CA ARG A 28 -11.71 10.43 -20.75
C ARG A 28 -10.74 11.36 -21.48
N ALA A 29 -10.05 12.22 -20.76
CA ALA A 29 -9.02 13.08 -21.32
C ALA A 29 -7.90 12.25 -21.96
N TYR A 30 -7.24 12.79 -22.98
CA TYR A 30 -6.04 12.17 -23.55
C TYR A 30 -4.92 12.12 -22.52
N PHE A 31 -4.10 11.06 -22.59
CA PHE A 31 -2.94 10.96 -21.73
C PHE A 31 -1.96 12.09 -22.03
N ASP A 32 -1.54 12.80 -20.97
CA ASP A 32 -0.58 13.90 -21.11
C ASP A 32 0.86 13.37 -21.17
N TRP A 33 1.35 13.15 -22.38
CA TRP A 33 2.71 12.70 -22.65
C TRP A 33 3.80 13.71 -22.30
N ASN A 34 3.44 14.99 -22.16
CA ASN A 34 4.35 16.07 -21.82
C ASN A 34 4.39 16.36 -20.30
N SER A 35 3.60 15.65 -19.52
CA SER A 35 3.59 15.81 -18.08
C SER A 35 4.99 15.55 -17.49
N THR A 36 5.47 16.49 -16.70
CA THR A 36 6.69 16.35 -15.89
C THR A 36 6.40 15.77 -14.50
N GLU A 37 5.13 15.55 -14.18
CA GLU A 37 4.71 15.02 -12.88
C GLU A 37 4.86 13.50 -12.84
N HIS A 38 5.87 13.04 -12.12
CA HIS A 38 6.20 11.61 -12.02
C HIS A 38 6.22 11.08 -10.58
N ARG A 39 5.74 11.88 -9.61
CA ARG A 39 5.84 11.53 -8.17
C ARG A 39 5.19 10.19 -7.82
N LEU A 40 4.11 9.82 -8.50
CA LEU A 40 3.38 8.58 -8.21
C LEU A 40 3.94 7.36 -8.93
N ARG A 41 4.69 7.53 -10.03
CA ARG A 41 5.21 6.43 -10.83
C ARG A 41 6.16 5.50 -10.05
N GLY A 42 7.09 6.08 -9.29
CA GLY A 42 8.01 5.32 -8.44
C GLY A 42 7.28 4.50 -7.36
N PRO A 43 6.49 5.14 -6.50
CA PRO A 43 5.68 4.46 -5.50
C PRO A 43 4.77 3.36 -6.05
N LEU A 44 4.06 3.61 -7.15
CA LEU A 44 3.19 2.61 -7.79
C LEU A 44 4.00 1.41 -8.30
N SER A 45 5.15 1.64 -8.94
CA SER A 45 6.06 0.59 -9.40
C SER A 45 6.60 -0.26 -8.23
N ASN A 46 6.97 0.38 -7.12
CA ASN A 46 7.45 -0.31 -5.92
C ASN A 46 6.35 -1.19 -5.29
N LEU A 47 5.14 -0.66 -5.18
CA LEU A 47 3.99 -1.41 -4.67
C LEU A 47 3.62 -2.58 -5.60
N ALA A 48 3.73 -2.41 -6.92
CA ALA A 48 3.50 -3.48 -7.88
C ALA A 48 4.54 -4.61 -7.73
N ARG A 49 5.82 -4.26 -7.54
CA ARG A 49 6.89 -5.23 -7.28
C ARG A 49 6.68 -5.95 -5.95
N LEU A 50 6.35 -5.22 -4.90
CA LEU A 50 6.04 -5.80 -3.60
C LEU A 50 4.90 -6.81 -3.71
N ARG A 51 3.81 -6.46 -4.40
CA ARG A 51 2.68 -7.37 -4.61
C ARG A 51 3.07 -8.63 -5.38
N LYS A 52 3.92 -8.52 -6.39
CA LYS A 52 4.43 -9.68 -7.14
C LYS A 52 5.31 -10.59 -6.27
N GLY A 53 6.14 -10.00 -5.40
CA GLY A 53 7.10 -10.71 -4.56
C GLY A 53 6.52 -11.33 -3.29
N CYS A 54 5.37 -10.84 -2.81
CA CYS A 54 4.77 -11.27 -1.54
C CYS A 54 3.48 -12.07 -1.79
N ASP A 55 3.45 -13.32 -1.34
CA ASP A 55 2.30 -14.20 -1.54
C ASP A 55 1.07 -13.76 -0.71
N ALA A 56 1.29 -13.08 0.41
CA ALA A 56 0.22 -12.51 1.21
C ALA A 56 -0.68 -11.56 0.41
N PHE A 57 -0.14 -10.83 -0.57
CA PHE A 57 -0.93 -9.91 -1.40
C PHE A 57 -1.60 -10.58 -2.61
N ARG A 58 -1.12 -11.75 -3.04
CA ARG A 58 -1.66 -12.45 -4.20
C ARG A 58 -2.89 -13.30 -3.90
N GLY A 59 -3.01 -13.84 -2.72
CA GLY A 59 -4.13 -14.71 -2.35
C GLY A 59 -4.33 -14.88 -0.85
N GLY A 60 -3.56 -14.14 -0.03
CA GLY A 60 -3.64 -14.22 1.42
C GLY A 60 -4.96 -13.71 1.98
N ALA A 61 -5.35 -14.22 3.13
CA ALA A 61 -6.48 -13.74 3.89
C ALA A 61 -6.26 -12.28 4.35
N MET A 62 -7.34 -11.56 4.61
CA MET A 62 -7.28 -10.22 5.20
C MET A 62 -7.89 -10.25 6.59
N GLU A 63 -7.15 -9.72 7.55
CA GLU A 63 -7.55 -9.58 8.94
C GLU A 63 -7.49 -8.10 9.32
N LEU A 64 -8.62 -7.57 9.79
CA LEU A 64 -8.67 -6.20 10.29
C LEU A 64 -8.13 -6.18 11.72
N VAL A 65 -7.15 -5.33 11.98
CA VAL A 65 -6.55 -5.11 13.30
C VAL A 65 -7.15 -3.88 13.97
N GLU A 66 -7.20 -2.76 13.25
CA GLU A 66 -7.76 -1.50 13.74
C GLU A 66 -8.39 -0.72 12.59
N ALA A 67 -9.57 -0.16 12.82
CA ALA A 67 -10.20 0.83 11.96
C ALA A 67 -10.88 1.87 12.85
N ALA A 68 -10.10 2.86 13.27
CA ALA A 68 -10.58 3.88 14.19
C ALA A 68 -9.98 5.25 13.86
N GLY A 69 -10.82 6.28 13.88
CA GLY A 69 -10.42 7.64 13.53
C GLY A 69 -9.75 7.72 12.17
N ASP A 70 -8.51 8.18 12.15
CA ASP A 70 -7.70 8.32 10.93
C ASP A 70 -6.74 7.15 10.69
N VAL A 71 -6.86 6.06 11.47
CA VAL A 71 -5.97 4.90 11.39
C VAL A 71 -6.70 3.71 10.78
N LEU A 72 -6.05 3.08 9.80
CA LEU A 72 -6.44 1.77 9.29
C LEU A 72 -5.23 0.84 9.39
N HIS A 73 -5.36 -0.21 10.19
CA HIS A 73 -4.36 -1.26 10.36
C HIS A 73 -4.98 -2.62 10.03
N TYR A 74 -4.40 -3.32 9.10
CA TYR A 74 -4.84 -4.66 8.73
C TYR A 74 -3.65 -5.54 8.36
N ARG A 75 -3.88 -6.83 8.42
CA ARG A 75 -2.92 -7.88 8.10
C ARG A 75 -3.34 -8.64 6.85
N ARG A 76 -2.38 -9.05 6.06
CA ARG A 76 -2.55 -9.99 4.96
C ARG A 76 -1.72 -11.23 5.27
N VAL A 77 -2.40 -12.38 5.37
CA VAL A 77 -1.79 -13.65 5.77
C VAL A 77 -1.72 -14.58 4.57
N GLY A 78 -0.54 -14.75 4.03
CA GLY A 78 -0.23 -15.69 2.96
C GLY A 78 0.24 -17.05 3.49
N LYS A 79 0.62 -17.93 2.57
CA LYS A 79 1.14 -19.28 2.95
C LYS A 79 2.55 -19.18 3.53
N THR A 80 3.40 -18.35 2.96
CA THR A 80 4.81 -18.23 3.33
C THR A 80 5.15 -16.90 3.97
N GLN A 81 4.33 -15.88 3.77
CA GLN A 81 4.57 -14.53 4.24
C GLN A 81 3.32 -13.91 4.85
N THR A 82 3.53 -13.08 5.85
CA THR A 82 2.50 -12.22 6.42
C THR A 82 2.93 -10.77 6.25
N ALA A 83 1.98 -9.90 5.89
CA ALA A 83 2.20 -8.47 5.77
C ALA A 83 1.28 -7.70 6.71
N GLU A 84 1.81 -6.71 7.41
CA GLU A 84 1.05 -5.74 8.18
C GLU A 84 1.08 -4.38 7.49
N ILE A 85 -0.09 -3.78 7.32
CA ILE A 85 -0.28 -2.51 6.62
C ILE A 85 -0.94 -1.53 7.57
N ILE A 86 -0.26 -0.41 7.82
CA ILE A 86 -0.73 0.64 8.69
C ILE A 86 -0.81 1.92 7.89
N LEU A 87 -2.00 2.51 7.82
CA LEU A 87 -2.26 3.79 7.16
C LEU A 87 -2.64 4.83 8.20
N ASN A 88 -2.12 6.02 8.03
CA ASN A 88 -2.40 7.18 8.86
C ASN A 88 -2.88 8.34 7.99
N ARG A 89 -4.17 8.69 8.08
CA ARG A 89 -4.73 9.87 7.41
C ARG A 89 -4.68 11.11 8.29
N GLY A 90 -4.34 10.93 9.57
CA GLY A 90 -4.32 12.01 10.54
C GLY A 90 -3.15 12.97 10.37
N PRO A 91 -3.21 14.12 11.07
CA PRO A 91 -2.18 15.16 11.00
C PRO A 91 -0.99 14.89 11.93
N HIS A 92 -1.02 13.85 12.74
CA HIS A 92 0.01 13.55 13.73
C HIS A 92 0.72 12.23 13.42
N LEU A 93 1.99 12.12 13.83
CA LEU A 93 2.72 10.86 13.84
C LEU A 93 2.00 9.86 14.75
N ILE A 94 1.85 8.63 14.28
CA ILE A 94 1.33 7.54 15.09
C ILE A 94 2.36 6.42 15.21
N ALA A 95 2.27 5.64 16.29
CA ALA A 95 3.02 4.40 16.46
C ALA A 95 2.05 3.25 16.73
N ARG A 96 2.29 2.10 16.07
CA ARG A 96 1.49 0.88 16.24
C ARG A 96 2.41 -0.32 16.35
N ALA A 97 1.98 -1.29 17.15
CA ALA A 97 2.67 -2.57 17.22
C ALA A 97 2.39 -3.39 15.96
N ALA A 98 3.46 -3.88 15.32
CA ALA A 98 3.40 -4.77 14.18
C ALA A 98 4.52 -5.80 14.32
N PHE A 99 4.19 -7.08 14.24
CA PHE A 99 5.13 -8.19 14.48
C PHE A 99 5.94 -8.03 15.80
N GLY A 100 5.28 -7.56 16.88
CA GLY A 100 5.92 -7.35 18.17
C GLY A 100 6.87 -6.16 18.25
N LYS A 101 6.94 -5.32 17.22
CA LYS A 101 7.78 -4.11 17.16
C LYS A 101 6.91 -2.86 16.98
N GLN A 102 7.44 -1.71 17.39
CA GLN A 102 6.80 -0.43 17.15
C GLN A 102 7.08 0.03 15.71
N ALA A 103 6.00 0.27 14.96
CA ALA A 103 6.04 0.86 13.64
C ALA A 103 5.51 2.29 13.69
N GLU A 104 6.33 3.24 13.31
CA GLU A 104 5.95 4.65 13.19
C GLU A 104 5.40 4.94 11.81
N VAL A 105 4.32 5.71 11.74
CA VAL A 105 3.68 6.13 10.49
C VAL A 105 3.45 7.63 10.49
N ASN A 106 4.08 8.31 9.56
CA ASN A 106 3.99 9.76 9.40
C ASN A 106 2.56 10.21 9.07
N PRO A 107 2.25 11.50 9.31
CA PRO A 107 0.99 12.11 8.87
C PRO A 107 0.75 11.91 7.36
N GLY A 108 -0.46 11.50 6.99
CA GLY A 108 -0.83 11.22 5.60
C GLY A 108 -0.06 10.06 4.95
N GLY A 109 0.67 9.27 5.75
CA GLY A 109 1.56 8.22 5.29
C GLY A 109 1.03 6.80 5.49
N PHE A 110 1.89 5.84 5.15
CA PHE A 110 1.65 4.43 5.42
C PHE A 110 2.95 3.68 5.64
N THR A 111 2.86 2.56 6.32
CA THR A 111 3.96 1.61 6.49
C THR A 111 3.48 0.21 6.12
N ILE A 112 4.30 -0.53 5.40
CA ILE A 112 4.08 -1.94 5.09
C ILE A 112 5.27 -2.72 5.64
N LEU A 113 4.99 -3.68 6.49
CA LEU A 113 5.96 -4.62 7.03
C LEU A 113 5.63 -6.01 6.49
N VAL A 114 6.63 -6.77 6.13
CA VAL A 114 6.47 -8.16 5.65
C VAL A 114 7.40 -9.04 6.45
N GLU A 115 6.89 -10.15 6.94
CA GLU A 115 7.64 -11.18 7.67
C GLU A 115 7.40 -12.54 7.02
N ASP A 116 8.46 -13.33 6.92
CA ASP A 116 8.34 -14.72 6.50
C ASP A 116 7.74 -15.55 7.64
N ASN A 117 6.78 -16.42 7.33
CA ASN A 117 6.11 -17.28 8.31
C ASN A 117 7.05 -18.39 8.86
N HIS A 118 8.24 -18.55 8.27
CA HIS A 118 9.29 -19.43 8.77
C HIS A 118 10.31 -18.65 9.60
N PRO A 119 10.68 -19.12 10.80
CA PRO A 119 11.48 -18.34 11.76
C PRO A 119 12.94 -18.09 11.36
N ALA A 120 13.38 -18.51 10.17
CA ALA A 120 14.78 -18.40 9.75
C ALA A 120 15.12 -17.10 8.98
N ASN A 121 14.14 -16.34 8.47
CA ASN A 121 14.41 -15.16 7.67
C ASN A 121 13.46 -14.01 8.03
N ILE A 122 13.94 -13.06 8.80
CA ILE A 122 13.23 -11.81 9.06
C ILE A 122 13.71 -10.79 8.02
N GLY A 123 12.95 -10.63 6.94
CA GLY A 123 13.16 -9.58 5.94
C GLY A 123 12.18 -8.43 6.16
N TYR A 124 12.70 -7.22 6.39
CA TYR A 124 11.87 -6.02 6.51
C TYR A 124 11.89 -5.24 5.20
N PHE A 125 10.73 -4.98 4.62
CA PHE A 125 10.57 -3.99 3.55
C PHE A 125 9.81 -2.79 4.10
N LYS A 126 10.50 -1.66 4.26
CA LYS A 126 9.88 -0.38 4.55
C LYS A 126 9.67 0.34 3.22
N VAL A 127 8.43 0.58 2.84
CA VAL A 127 8.07 1.41 1.70
C VAL A 127 7.65 2.77 2.24
N TYR A 128 8.36 3.82 1.85
CA TYR A 128 8.05 5.21 2.17
C TYR A 128 7.11 5.80 1.12
#